data_273e57c91e21ed98cb95978d40c83cc8
#
_entry.id   273e57c91e21ed98cb95978d40c83cc8
#
_cell.length_a   1.000
_cell.length_b   1.000
_cell.length_c   1.000
_cell.angle_alpha   90.00
_cell.angle_beta   90.00
_cell.angle_gamma   90.00
#
_symmetry.space_group_name_H-M   'P 1'
#
loop_
_entity.id
_entity.type
_entity.pdbx_description
1 polymer ?
#
loop_
_entity_poly.entity_id
_entity_poly.type
_entity_poly.pdbx_seq_one_letter_code
_entity_poly.pdbx_strand_id
1 'polypeptide(L)'
;MLSRVSLTMPAGEVTALIGPSGCGKSTFLRTLNRMHELTPAARFGGEVLFEGEDVYDASWRLTDARRRIGMVFQKPNPFPAMSIYDNVVAGLRLTGTRTGRRERDVLVEESLTRAGLWKEVQGRLRQPGGALSGGQQQRLCIARALAVRPRVLLMDEPCSALDPTSTRRVEETVQELAGQVTVVIVTHNMQQAARVSQQCAFFLAEQGTPGGIVEAGPTTEVFGAPKDSRTADYVAGRFG
;
A
#
# COMPACT_ATOMS: atom_id res chain seq x y z
N MET A 1 3.14 -3.34 -19.59
CA MET A 1 1.89 -2.65 -20.03
C MET A 1 0.71 -3.37 -19.42
N LEU A 2 -0.39 -2.67 -19.09
CA LEU A 2 -1.64 -3.24 -18.62
C LEU A 2 -2.75 -2.97 -19.63
N SER A 3 -3.73 -3.87 -19.72
CA SER A 3 -4.89 -3.68 -20.58
C SER A 3 -6.14 -4.28 -19.96
N ARG A 4 -7.27 -3.57 -20.09
CA ARG A 4 -8.62 -4.03 -19.69
C ARG A 4 -8.67 -4.51 -18.22
N VAL A 5 -8.09 -3.71 -17.30
CA VAL A 5 -8.17 -3.99 -15.87
C VAL A 5 -9.38 -3.27 -15.29
N SER A 6 -10.30 -4.03 -14.69
CA SER A 6 -11.42 -3.51 -13.91
C SER A 6 -11.47 -4.23 -12.58
N LEU A 7 -11.48 -3.47 -11.47
CA LEU A 7 -11.47 -4.02 -10.12
C LEU A 7 -12.21 -3.09 -9.17
N THR A 8 -13.13 -3.67 -8.41
CA THR A 8 -13.78 -2.98 -7.29
C THR A 8 -13.09 -3.39 -5.99
N MET A 9 -12.73 -2.41 -5.18
CA MET A 9 -12.09 -2.60 -3.87
C MET A 9 -13.03 -2.07 -2.79
N PRO A 10 -13.62 -2.95 -1.96
CA PRO A 10 -14.57 -2.54 -0.93
C PRO A 10 -13.90 -1.63 0.12
N ALA A 11 -14.66 -0.63 0.57
CA ALA A 11 -14.18 0.29 1.59
C ALA A 11 -13.92 -0.42 2.93
N GLY A 12 -12.80 -0.11 3.57
CA GLY A 12 -12.41 -0.68 4.86
C GLY A 12 -11.87 -2.11 4.78
N GLU A 13 -11.77 -2.70 3.59
CA GLU A 13 -11.19 -4.03 3.40
C GLU A 13 -9.75 -3.97 2.90
N VAL A 14 -9.05 -5.09 3.05
CA VAL A 14 -7.72 -5.31 2.46
C VAL A 14 -7.89 -6.09 1.16
N THR A 15 -7.46 -5.52 0.05
CA THR A 15 -7.40 -6.19 -1.25
C THR A 15 -5.95 -6.55 -1.58
N ALA A 16 -5.67 -7.84 -1.76
CA ALA A 16 -4.36 -8.30 -2.21
C ALA A 16 -4.29 -8.39 -3.73
N LEU A 17 -3.22 -7.86 -4.32
CA LEU A 17 -2.88 -8.03 -5.71
C LEU A 17 -1.74 -9.04 -5.81
N ILE A 18 -2.02 -10.23 -6.36
CA ILE A 18 -1.06 -11.33 -6.49
C ILE A 18 -0.75 -11.60 -7.96
N GLY A 19 0.34 -12.33 -8.22
CA GLY A 19 0.73 -12.71 -9.58
C GLY A 19 2.26 -12.66 -9.77
N PRO A 20 2.78 -13.19 -10.89
CA PRO A 20 4.20 -13.21 -11.20
C PRO A 20 4.83 -11.81 -11.24
N SER A 21 6.16 -11.75 -11.10
CA SER A 21 6.89 -10.50 -11.29
C SER A 21 6.72 -9.99 -12.74
N GLY A 22 6.59 -8.68 -12.90
CA GLY A 22 6.46 -8.06 -14.23
C GLY A 22 5.04 -8.05 -14.83
N CYS A 23 4.03 -8.71 -14.24
CA CYS A 23 2.65 -8.70 -14.77
C CYS A 23 1.89 -7.38 -14.59
N GLY A 24 2.49 -6.36 -13.96
CA GLY A 24 1.93 -5.00 -13.91
C GLY A 24 1.25 -4.60 -12.61
N LYS A 25 1.29 -5.41 -11.53
CA LYS A 25 0.66 -5.08 -10.21
C LYS A 25 1.07 -3.72 -9.66
N SER A 26 2.36 -3.45 -9.57
CA SER A 26 2.88 -2.16 -9.09
C SER A 26 2.55 -1.01 -10.04
N THR A 27 2.46 -1.28 -11.34
CA THR A 27 1.99 -0.29 -12.33
C THR A 27 0.52 0.04 -12.07
N PHE A 28 -0.34 -0.97 -11.89
CA PHE A 28 -1.74 -0.76 -11.54
C PHE A 28 -1.87 0.02 -10.23
N LEU A 29 -1.16 -0.42 -9.18
CA LEU A 29 -1.19 0.25 -7.89
C LEU A 29 -0.88 1.76 -8.01
N ARG A 30 0.12 2.12 -8.81
CA ARG A 30 0.53 3.52 -9.04
C ARG A 30 -0.46 4.33 -9.87
N THR A 31 -1.36 3.69 -10.62
CA THR A 31 -2.44 4.43 -11.30
C THR A 31 -3.48 4.93 -10.31
N LEU A 32 -3.74 4.20 -9.22
CA LEU A 32 -4.77 4.54 -8.24
C LEU A 32 -4.56 5.90 -7.56
N ASN A 33 -3.31 6.36 -7.43
CA ASN A 33 -2.96 7.65 -6.84
C ASN A 33 -2.18 8.58 -7.80
N ARG A 34 -2.22 8.29 -9.10
CA ARG A 34 -1.57 9.07 -10.15
C ARG A 34 -0.04 9.17 -10.02
N MET A 35 0.59 8.19 -9.33
CA MET A 35 2.07 8.15 -9.21
C MET A 35 2.74 7.74 -10.52
N HIS A 36 2.07 7.04 -11.43
CA HIS A 36 2.59 6.68 -12.75
C HIS A 36 2.92 7.92 -13.60
N GLU A 37 2.27 9.07 -13.38
CA GLU A 37 2.52 10.33 -14.08
C GLU A 37 3.95 10.88 -13.84
N LEU A 38 4.66 10.36 -12.82
CA LEU A 38 6.08 10.67 -12.62
C LEU A 38 6.99 9.99 -13.66
N THR A 39 6.45 9.08 -14.47
CA THR A 39 7.16 8.40 -15.56
C THR A 39 6.78 9.07 -16.88
N PRO A 40 7.71 9.80 -17.54
CA PRO A 40 7.38 10.66 -18.69
C PRO A 40 6.70 9.95 -19.87
N ALA A 41 7.00 8.66 -20.08
CA ALA A 41 6.43 7.86 -21.17
C ALA A 41 5.14 7.12 -20.79
N ALA A 42 4.71 7.18 -19.52
CA ALA A 42 3.51 6.50 -19.10
C ALA A 42 2.25 7.15 -19.70
N ARG A 43 1.31 6.30 -20.11
CA ARG A 43 -0.01 6.73 -20.58
C ARG A 43 -1.05 5.99 -19.76
N PHE A 44 -2.15 6.66 -19.48
CA PHE A 44 -3.31 6.10 -18.78
C PHE A 44 -4.55 6.28 -19.67
N GLY A 45 -5.43 5.28 -19.64
CA GLY A 45 -6.75 5.32 -20.24
C GLY A 45 -7.73 4.53 -19.40
N GLY A 46 -8.93 5.02 -19.24
CA GLY A 46 -9.95 4.50 -18.33
C GLY A 46 -10.24 5.50 -17.22
N GLU A 47 -10.80 5.02 -16.13
CA GLU A 47 -11.18 5.84 -14.96
C GLU A 47 -10.73 5.15 -13.67
N VAL A 48 -10.52 5.94 -12.62
CA VAL A 48 -10.32 5.46 -11.24
C VAL A 48 -11.29 6.20 -10.35
N LEU A 49 -12.35 5.50 -9.97
CA LEU A 49 -13.40 6.07 -9.13
C LEU A 49 -13.03 5.94 -7.64
N PHE A 50 -12.93 7.06 -6.96
CA PHE A 50 -12.76 7.16 -5.53
C PHE A 50 -13.99 7.85 -4.91
N GLU A 51 -14.77 7.09 -4.13
CA GLU A 51 -16.04 7.56 -3.56
C GLU A 51 -17.01 8.10 -4.64
N GLY A 52 -16.98 7.51 -5.86
CA GLY A 52 -17.82 7.88 -6.99
C GLY A 52 -17.28 8.99 -7.89
N GLU A 53 -16.14 9.61 -7.54
CA GLU A 53 -15.49 10.64 -8.34
C GLU A 53 -14.25 10.11 -9.05
N ASP A 54 -14.06 10.44 -10.33
CA ASP A 54 -12.85 10.04 -11.05
C ASP A 54 -11.66 10.88 -10.58
N VAL A 55 -10.64 10.23 -10.01
CA VAL A 55 -9.41 10.91 -9.55
C VAL A 55 -8.59 11.54 -10.68
N TYR A 56 -8.93 11.25 -11.94
CA TYR A 56 -8.33 11.86 -13.14
C TYR A 56 -9.12 13.04 -13.68
N ASP A 57 -10.28 13.35 -13.12
CA ASP A 57 -11.01 14.56 -13.47
C ASP A 57 -10.16 15.82 -13.21
N ALA A 58 -10.36 16.85 -14.04
CA ALA A 58 -9.62 18.11 -13.96
C ALA A 58 -9.82 18.87 -12.64
N SER A 59 -10.89 18.60 -11.91
CA SER A 59 -11.16 19.14 -10.57
C SER A 59 -10.22 18.59 -9.49
N TRP A 60 -9.62 17.41 -9.72
CA TRP A 60 -8.75 16.78 -8.76
C TRP A 60 -7.29 17.23 -8.90
N ARG A 61 -6.75 17.85 -7.84
CA ARG A 61 -5.32 18.14 -7.78
C ARG A 61 -4.53 16.89 -7.41
N LEU A 62 -3.34 16.71 -7.98
CA LEU A 62 -2.43 15.59 -7.65
C LEU A 62 -2.14 15.46 -6.15
N THR A 63 -2.01 16.58 -5.46
CA THR A 63 -1.78 16.62 -4.01
C THR A 63 -2.96 16.06 -3.23
N ASP A 64 -4.20 16.30 -3.67
CA ASP A 64 -5.40 15.82 -3.00
C ASP A 64 -5.57 14.32 -3.23
N ALA A 65 -5.35 13.84 -4.46
CA ALA A 65 -5.35 12.41 -4.76
C ALA A 65 -4.32 11.66 -3.88
N ARG A 66 -3.07 12.14 -3.82
CA ARG A 66 -1.99 11.49 -3.04
C ARG A 66 -2.15 11.65 -1.53
N ARG A 67 -2.89 12.64 -1.05
CA ARG A 67 -3.25 12.78 0.36
C ARG A 67 -4.32 11.78 0.77
N ARG A 68 -5.37 11.61 -0.06
CA ARG A 68 -6.47 10.69 0.22
C ARG A 68 -6.09 9.24 -0.04
N ILE A 69 -5.20 8.99 -1.01
CA ILE A 69 -4.71 7.68 -1.41
C ILE A 69 -3.20 7.64 -1.17
N GLY A 70 -2.81 7.30 0.06
CA GLY A 70 -1.42 7.21 0.50
C GLY A 70 -0.68 6.02 -0.10
N MET A 71 0.66 6.04 -0.06
CA MET A 71 1.48 4.95 -0.59
C MET A 71 2.66 4.62 0.31
N VAL A 72 2.87 3.32 0.52
CA VAL A 72 4.06 2.72 1.13
C VAL A 72 4.79 1.93 0.06
N PHE A 73 6.09 2.20 -0.11
CA PHE A 73 6.92 1.61 -1.14
C PHE A 73 7.57 0.31 -0.68
N GLN A 74 7.98 -0.50 -1.63
CA GLN A 74 8.70 -1.76 -1.42
C GLN A 74 9.97 -1.56 -0.59
N LYS A 75 10.78 -0.58 -0.94
CA LYS A 75 11.95 -0.17 -0.18
C LYS A 75 11.55 0.89 0.85
N PRO A 76 11.84 0.70 2.15
CA PRO A 76 11.65 1.76 3.14
C PRO A 76 12.34 3.05 2.69
N ASN A 77 11.62 4.14 2.75
CA ASN A 77 12.11 5.45 2.30
C ASN A 77 11.86 6.57 3.33
N PRO A 78 12.23 6.36 4.61
CA PRO A 78 12.17 7.46 5.55
C PRO A 78 13.12 8.57 5.10
N PHE A 79 12.89 9.80 5.55
CA PHE A 79 13.88 10.87 5.43
C PHE A 79 15.01 10.59 6.44
N PRO A 80 16.19 10.12 6.01
CA PRO A 80 17.15 9.49 6.92
C PRO A 80 17.75 10.47 7.94
N ALA A 81 17.92 11.73 7.55
CA ALA A 81 18.44 12.78 8.42
C ALA A 81 17.38 13.41 9.33
N MET A 82 16.10 13.26 9.00
CA MET A 82 15.01 13.76 9.85
C MET A 82 14.82 12.85 11.05
N SER A 83 14.38 13.44 12.18
CA SER A 83 13.99 12.67 13.35
C SER A 83 12.81 11.74 13.05
N ILE A 84 12.58 10.72 13.88
CA ILE A 84 11.40 9.86 13.82
C ILE A 84 10.13 10.72 13.86
N TYR A 85 10.09 11.68 14.79
CA TYR A 85 8.99 12.64 14.92
C TYR A 85 8.77 13.44 13.62
N ASP A 86 9.84 14.03 13.08
CA ASP A 86 9.72 14.85 11.87
C ASP A 86 9.37 14.05 10.62
N ASN A 87 9.78 12.78 10.55
CA ASN A 87 9.30 11.87 9.50
C ASN A 87 7.78 11.70 9.52
N VAL A 88 7.19 11.49 10.71
CA VAL A 88 5.73 11.31 10.83
C VAL A 88 4.99 12.58 10.41
N VAL A 89 5.41 13.75 10.86
CA VAL A 89 4.73 15.02 10.55
C VAL A 89 5.08 15.61 9.19
N ALA A 90 6.00 15.00 8.44
CA ALA A 90 6.47 15.54 7.15
C ALA A 90 5.31 15.77 6.16
N GLY A 91 4.36 14.82 6.09
CA GLY A 91 3.18 14.93 5.22
C GLY A 91 2.31 16.15 5.53
N LEU A 92 2.13 16.49 6.80
CA LEU A 92 1.36 17.66 7.22
C LEU A 92 2.02 18.96 6.77
N ARG A 93 3.37 19.04 6.87
CA ARG A 93 4.12 20.21 6.40
C ARG A 93 3.99 20.40 4.89
N LEU A 94 4.07 19.30 4.13
CA LEU A 94 3.95 19.33 2.66
C LEU A 94 2.55 19.70 2.19
N THR A 95 1.51 19.34 2.94
CA THR A 95 0.11 19.69 2.63
C THR A 95 -0.30 21.07 3.14
N GLY A 96 0.60 21.80 3.83
CA GLY A 96 0.31 23.12 4.40
C GLY A 96 -0.67 23.08 5.58
N THR A 97 -0.93 21.91 6.14
CA THR A 97 -1.83 21.75 7.28
C THR A 97 -1.21 22.38 8.52
N ARG A 98 -1.83 23.46 9.02
CA ARG A 98 -1.41 24.13 10.24
C ARG A 98 -1.95 23.37 11.45
N THR A 99 -1.07 22.78 12.25
CA THR A 99 -1.40 22.07 13.49
C THR A 99 -0.60 22.65 14.64
N GLY A 100 -1.22 22.75 15.81
CA GLY A 100 -0.54 23.13 17.06
C GLY A 100 0.48 22.05 17.50
N ARG A 101 1.40 22.43 18.41
CA ARG A 101 2.40 21.47 18.91
C ARG A 101 1.75 20.25 19.58
N ARG A 102 0.81 20.50 20.49
CA ARG A 102 0.09 19.43 21.21
C ARG A 102 -0.65 18.48 20.27
N GLU A 103 -1.31 19.03 19.27
CA GLU A 103 -2.04 18.24 18.25
C GLU A 103 -1.07 17.35 17.45
N ARG A 104 0.11 17.88 17.08
CA ARG A 104 1.15 17.08 16.41
C ARG A 104 1.70 15.98 17.29
N ASP A 105 1.89 16.24 18.59
CA ASP A 105 2.41 15.25 19.53
C ASP A 105 1.42 14.06 19.63
N VAL A 106 0.12 14.34 19.76
CA VAL A 106 -0.95 13.32 19.75
C VAL A 106 -0.96 12.56 18.42
N LEU A 107 -0.92 13.26 17.30
CA LEU A 107 -0.92 12.63 15.97
C LEU A 107 0.28 11.71 15.76
N VAL A 108 1.46 12.10 16.24
CA VAL A 108 2.68 11.28 16.14
C VAL A 108 2.53 9.99 16.96
N GLU A 109 2.03 10.10 18.19
CA GLU A 109 1.77 8.94 19.04
C GLU A 109 0.73 8.00 18.39
N GLU A 110 -0.41 8.54 17.95
CA GLU A 110 -1.46 7.77 17.26
C GLU A 110 -0.91 7.06 16.02
N SER A 111 -0.19 7.78 15.15
CA SER A 111 0.33 7.23 13.90
C SER A 111 1.37 6.14 14.13
N LEU A 112 2.28 6.33 15.09
CA LEU A 112 3.29 5.34 15.46
C LEU A 112 2.66 4.13 16.15
N THR A 113 1.62 4.34 16.95
CA THR A 113 0.85 3.25 17.59
C THR A 113 0.15 2.41 16.54
N ARG A 114 -0.57 3.02 15.62
CA ARG A 114 -1.25 2.33 14.51
C ARG A 114 -0.29 1.61 13.57
N ALA A 115 0.95 2.07 13.44
CA ALA A 115 2.01 1.39 12.70
C ALA A 115 2.76 0.34 13.53
N GLY A 116 2.33 0.03 14.76
CA GLY A 116 2.96 -0.94 15.65
C GLY A 116 4.39 -0.56 16.07
N LEU A 117 4.76 0.73 16.03
CA LEU A 117 6.14 1.18 16.25
C LEU A 117 6.32 1.97 17.55
N TRP A 118 5.25 2.54 18.14
CA TRP A 118 5.30 3.44 19.29
C TRP A 118 6.13 2.92 20.44
N LYS A 119 5.85 1.70 20.91
CA LYS A 119 6.53 1.09 22.07
C LYS A 119 8.04 1.00 21.91
N GLU A 120 8.53 0.92 20.68
CA GLU A 120 9.96 0.78 20.38
C GLU A 120 10.68 2.13 20.29
N VAL A 121 9.95 3.23 20.01
CA VAL A 121 10.56 4.52 19.67
C VAL A 121 10.15 5.69 20.56
N GLN A 122 9.16 5.54 21.45
CA GLN A 122 8.63 6.63 22.29
C GLN A 122 9.71 7.39 23.07
N GLY A 123 10.74 6.67 23.57
CA GLY A 123 11.87 7.27 24.30
C GLY A 123 12.94 7.91 23.41
N ARG A 124 12.82 7.83 22.08
CA ARG A 124 13.88 8.27 21.15
C ARG A 124 13.35 8.97 19.88
N LEU A 125 12.21 9.64 19.97
CA LEU A 125 11.56 10.32 18.84
C LEU A 125 12.43 11.38 18.15
N ARG A 126 13.46 11.88 18.82
CA ARG A 126 14.40 12.86 18.25
C ARG A 126 15.58 12.21 17.50
N GLN A 127 15.74 10.90 17.57
CA GLN A 127 16.77 10.21 16.82
C GLN A 127 16.46 10.21 15.32
N PRO A 128 17.49 10.20 14.44
CA PRO A 128 17.30 10.12 13.00
C PRO A 128 16.55 8.86 12.57
N GLY A 129 15.64 9.00 11.62
CA GLY A 129 14.89 7.87 11.06
C GLY A 129 15.78 6.82 10.38
N GLY A 130 16.94 7.25 9.84
CA GLY A 130 17.93 6.35 9.24
C GLY A 130 18.63 5.42 10.23
N ALA A 131 18.59 5.69 11.54
CA ALA A 131 19.17 4.84 12.58
C ALA A 131 18.28 3.63 12.96
N LEU A 132 17.07 3.54 12.42
CA LEU A 132 16.14 2.44 12.65
C LEU A 132 16.51 1.21 11.82
N SER A 133 16.14 0.01 12.30
CA SER A 133 16.22 -1.22 11.51
C SER A 133 15.30 -1.16 10.28
N GLY A 134 15.53 -2.00 9.26
CA GLY A 134 14.71 -2.01 8.05
C GLY A 134 13.20 -2.16 8.32
N GLY A 135 12.82 -3.08 9.21
CA GLY A 135 11.42 -3.26 9.61
C GLY A 135 10.85 -2.07 10.40
N GLN A 136 11.66 -1.41 11.23
CA GLN A 136 11.27 -0.18 11.92
C GLN A 136 11.13 0.99 10.93
N GLN A 137 12.03 1.10 9.95
CA GLN A 137 11.92 2.11 8.88
C GLN A 137 10.65 1.91 8.06
N GLN A 138 10.28 0.68 7.73
CA GLN A 138 9.05 0.39 6.99
C GLN A 138 7.82 0.81 7.80
N ARG A 139 7.77 0.47 9.09
CA ARG A 139 6.67 0.90 9.97
C ARG A 139 6.67 2.42 10.20
N LEU A 140 7.83 3.09 10.17
CA LEU A 140 7.90 4.54 10.18
C LEU A 140 7.30 5.14 8.89
N CYS A 141 7.53 4.52 7.72
CA CYS A 141 6.91 4.93 6.46
C CYS A 141 5.39 4.73 6.49
N ILE A 142 4.90 3.66 7.11
CA ILE A 142 3.47 3.44 7.34
C ILE A 142 2.91 4.54 8.27
N ALA A 143 3.55 4.81 9.41
CA ALA A 143 3.14 5.89 10.33
C ALA A 143 3.08 7.25 9.63
N ARG A 144 4.08 7.58 8.81
CA ARG A 144 4.12 8.80 8.00
C ARG A 144 2.94 8.89 7.03
N ALA A 145 2.59 7.77 6.38
CA ALA A 145 1.46 7.72 5.46
C ALA A 145 0.12 7.89 6.21
N LEU A 146 -0.02 7.28 7.40
CA LEU A 146 -1.23 7.37 8.22
C LEU A 146 -1.45 8.76 8.86
N ALA A 147 -0.38 9.52 9.10
CA ALA A 147 -0.44 10.83 9.73
C ALA A 147 -1.27 11.86 8.95
N VAL A 148 -1.38 11.72 7.63
CA VAL A 148 -2.25 12.59 6.81
C VAL A 148 -3.69 12.08 6.71
N ARG A 149 -4.03 11.01 7.47
CA ARG A 149 -5.35 10.38 7.56
C ARG A 149 -5.92 10.01 6.19
N PRO A 150 -5.21 9.16 5.42
CA PRO A 150 -5.69 8.71 4.12
C PRO A 150 -6.93 7.82 4.27
N ARG A 151 -7.77 7.79 3.24
CA ARG A 151 -8.91 6.86 3.14
C ARG A 151 -8.48 5.52 2.54
N VAL A 152 -7.45 5.54 1.69
CA VAL A 152 -6.86 4.36 1.06
C VAL A 152 -5.36 4.36 1.30
N LEU A 153 -4.79 3.21 1.64
CA LEU A 153 -3.36 2.99 1.78
C LEU A 153 -2.90 1.92 0.79
N LEU A 154 -2.10 2.33 -0.17
CA LEU A 154 -1.47 1.45 -1.15
C LEU A 154 -0.14 0.95 -0.60
N MET A 155 0.12 -0.34 -0.71
CA MET A 155 1.37 -0.96 -0.24
C MET A 155 1.99 -1.80 -1.36
N ASP A 156 3.15 -1.39 -1.87
CA ASP A 156 3.87 -2.09 -2.94
C ASP A 156 4.91 -3.01 -2.31
N GLU A 157 4.61 -4.29 -2.19
CA GLU A 157 5.48 -5.33 -1.59
C GLU A 157 6.14 -4.93 -0.25
N PRO A 158 5.38 -4.48 0.76
CA PRO A 158 5.93 -3.82 1.94
C PRO A 158 6.82 -4.70 2.82
N CYS A 159 6.83 -6.02 2.60
CA CYS A 159 7.57 -6.99 3.41
C CYS A 159 8.71 -7.69 2.65
N SER A 160 8.92 -7.40 1.37
CA SER A 160 9.85 -8.17 0.51
C SER A 160 11.31 -8.15 0.97
N ALA A 161 11.73 -7.12 1.71
CA ALA A 161 13.10 -6.94 2.21
C ALA A 161 13.20 -7.09 3.74
N LEU A 162 12.18 -7.63 4.40
CA LEU A 162 12.10 -7.71 5.85
C LEU A 162 12.38 -9.14 6.36
N ASP A 163 12.91 -9.22 7.57
CA ASP A 163 13.00 -10.47 8.31
C ASP A 163 11.60 -10.99 8.73
N PRO A 164 11.46 -12.28 9.07
CA PRO A 164 10.15 -12.87 9.40
C PRO A 164 9.42 -12.18 10.57
N THR A 165 10.16 -11.69 11.57
CA THR A 165 9.57 -11.02 12.74
C THR A 165 9.02 -9.65 12.35
N SER A 166 9.79 -8.89 11.57
CA SER A 166 9.36 -7.59 11.03
C SER A 166 8.19 -7.73 10.06
N THR A 167 8.20 -8.78 9.22
CA THR A 167 7.09 -9.10 8.31
C THR A 167 5.80 -9.33 9.09
N ARG A 168 5.83 -10.17 10.14
CA ARG A 168 4.66 -10.44 10.98
C ARG A 168 4.09 -9.15 11.59
N ARG A 169 4.94 -8.25 12.09
CA ARG A 169 4.49 -6.97 12.64
C ARG A 169 3.82 -6.05 11.62
N VAL A 170 4.30 -6.05 10.37
CA VAL A 170 3.65 -5.31 9.27
C VAL A 170 2.31 -5.95 8.92
N GLU A 171 2.23 -7.29 8.89
CA GLU A 171 0.96 -8.01 8.66
C GLU A 171 -0.08 -7.70 9.76
N GLU A 172 0.32 -7.75 11.03
CA GLU A 172 -0.52 -7.36 12.17
C GLU A 172 -1.02 -5.90 12.01
N THR A 173 -0.12 -4.98 11.64
CA THR A 173 -0.49 -3.60 11.35
C THR A 173 -1.53 -3.50 10.23
N VAL A 174 -1.37 -4.24 9.13
CA VAL A 174 -2.34 -4.26 8.02
C VAL A 174 -3.71 -4.75 8.48
N GLN A 175 -3.74 -5.81 9.30
CA GLN A 175 -4.99 -6.36 9.85
C GLN A 175 -5.68 -5.37 10.81
N GLU A 176 -4.92 -4.67 11.66
CA GLU A 176 -5.45 -3.64 12.57
C GLU A 176 -5.98 -2.40 11.84
N LEU A 177 -5.48 -2.12 10.65
CA LEU A 177 -5.97 -1.03 9.80
C LEU A 177 -7.28 -1.37 9.09
N ALA A 178 -7.60 -2.65 8.91
CA ALA A 178 -8.86 -3.10 8.33
C ALA A 178 -10.06 -2.53 9.14
N GLY A 179 -11.11 -2.12 8.44
CA GLY A 179 -12.26 -1.41 9.03
C GLY A 179 -12.07 0.09 9.23
N GLN A 180 -10.82 0.58 9.22
CA GLN A 180 -10.51 2.01 9.42
C GLN A 180 -10.01 2.68 8.13
N VAL A 181 -9.23 1.96 7.33
CA VAL A 181 -8.62 2.41 6.08
C VAL A 181 -8.74 1.29 5.07
N THR A 182 -9.10 1.60 3.83
CA THR A 182 -9.04 0.63 2.74
C THR A 182 -7.57 0.38 2.40
N VAL A 183 -7.13 -0.88 2.38
CA VAL A 183 -5.74 -1.22 2.07
C VAL A 183 -5.68 -1.99 0.75
N VAL A 184 -4.77 -1.60 -0.13
CA VAL A 184 -4.44 -2.37 -1.35
C VAL A 184 -2.97 -2.78 -1.26
N ILE A 185 -2.71 -4.08 -1.17
CA ILE A 185 -1.37 -4.61 -0.99
C ILE A 185 -0.94 -5.45 -2.19
N VAL A 186 0.19 -5.12 -2.79
CA VAL A 186 0.88 -5.99 -3.74
C VAL A 186 1.79 -6.92 -2.96
N THR A 187 1.71 -8.21 -3.21
CA THR A 187 2.63 -9.19 -2.68
C THR A 187 2.82 -10.39 -3.63
N HIS A 188 4.00 -10.96 -3.64
CA HIS A 188 4.28 -12.23 -4.29
C HIS A 188 4.22 -13.42 -3.29
N ASN A 189 3.99 -13.14 -2.01
CA ASN A 189 3.85 -14.16 -0.97
C ASN A 189 2.38 -14.55 -0.79
N MET A 190 2.01 -15.73 -1.29
CA MET A 190 0.65 -16.27 -1.22
C MET A 190 0.13 -16.39 0.21
N GLN A 191 0.98 -16.87 1.12
CA GLN A 191 0.60 -17.03 2.52
C GLN A 191 0.32 -15.69 3.18
N GLN A 192 1.07 -14.65 2.85
CA GLN A 192 0.82 -13.28 3.29
C GLN A 192 -0.53 -12.79 2.77
N ALA A 193 -0.78 -12.88 1.46
CA ALA A 193 -2.05 -12.49 0.85
C ALA A 193 -3.23 -13.17 1.55
N ALA A 194 -3.16 -14.50 1.73
CA ALA A 194 -4.20 -15.28 2.38
C ALA A 194 -4.47 -14.87 3.86
N ARG A 195 -3.41 -14.43 4.58
CA ARG A 195 -3.56 -14.03 5.99
C ARG A 195 -4.14 -12.63 6.18
N VAL A 196 -3.81 -11.69 5.30
CA VAL A 196 -4.10 -10.27 5.56
C VAL A 196 -5.26 -9.71 4.76
N SER A 197 -5.72 -10.38 3.68
CA SER A 197 -6.72 -9.80 2.79
C SER A 197 -8.09 -10.46 2.86
N GLN A 198 -9.14 -9.66 2.64
CA GLN A 198 -10.51 -10.11 2.44
C GLN A 198 -10.82 -10.31 0.96
N GLN A 199 -10.18 -9.51 0.09
CA GLN A 199 -10.32 -9.58 -1.37
C GLN A 199 -8.96 -9.88 -2.01
N CYS A 200 -8.98 -10.59 -3.13
CA CYS A 200 -7.79 -10.93 -3.88
C CYS A 200 -8.02 -10.77 -5.38
N ALA A 201 -7.02 -10.22 -6.09
CA ALA A 201 -7.01 -10.15 -7.54
C ALA A 201 -5.71 -10.75 -8.07
N PHE A 202 -5.84 -11.76 -8.93
CA PHE A 202 -4.73 -12.41 -9.60
C PHE A 202 -4.43 -11.74 -10.93
N PHE A 203 -3.22 -11.21 -11.05
CA PHE A 203 -2.69 -10.58 -12.26
C PHE A 203 -1.78 -11.54 -13.02
N LEU A 204 -1.92 -11.57 -14.33
CA LEU A 204 -1.06 -12.34 -15.22
C LEU A 204 -0.75 -11.54 -16.49
N ALA A 205 0.46 -11.69 -17.00
CA ALA A 205 0.89 -11.28 -18.33
C ALA A 205 1.44 -12.52 -19.03
N GLU A 206 0.84 -12.91 -20.14
CA GLU A 206 1.38 -13.95 -21.01
C GLU A 206 2.41 -13.35 -21.97
N GLN A 207 3.30 -14.18 -22.52
CA GLN A 207 4.34 -13.69 -23.42
C GLN A 207 3.76 -12.87 -24.58
N GLY A 208 4.25 -11.62 -24.73
CA GLY A 208 3.82 -10.71 -25.78
C GLY A 208 2.48 -10.01 -25.54
N THR A 209 1.79 -10.27 -24.42
CA THR A 209 0.52 -9.62 -24.11
C THR A 209 0.63 -8.66 -22.92
N PRO A 210 -0.16 -7.59 -22.89
CA PRO A 210 -0.29 -6.75 -21.69
C PRO A 210 -0.82 -7.56 -20.50
N GLY A 211 -0.33 -7.24 -19.30
CA GLY A 211 -0.88 -7.82 -18.09
C GLY A 211 -2.35 -7.42 -17.84
N GLY A 212 -3.09 -8.29 -17.18
CA GLY A 212 -4.49 -8.07 -16.82
C GLY A 212 -4.89 -8.87 -15.59
N ILE A 213 -6.12 -8.66 -15.12
CA ILE A 213 -6.71 -9.48 -14.07
C ILE A 213 -7.29 -10.74 -14.72
N VAL A 214 -6.87 -11.90 -14.20
CA VAL A 214 -7.41 -13.22 -14.60
C VAL A 214 -8.63 -13.55 -13.74
N GLU A 215 -8.49 -13.33 -12.43
CA GLU A 215 -9.54 -13.64 -11.46
C GLU A 215 -9.49 -12.66 -10.31
N ALA A 216 -10.67 -12.27 -9.79
CA ALA A 216 -10.79 -11.44 -8.61
C ALA A 216 -12.04 -11.84 -7.82
N GLY A 217 -11.95 -11.75 -6.48
CA GLY A 217 -13.06 -12.07 -5.58
C GLY A 217 -12.60 -12.21 -4.13
N PRO A 218 -13.46 -12.77 -3.27
CA PRO A 218 -13.10 -13.08 -1.89
C PRO A 218 -11.83 -13.94 -1.83
N THR A 219 -10.91 -13.57 -0.95
CA THR A 219 -9.63 -14.29 -0.80
C THR A 219 -9.83 -15.78 -0.57
N THR A 220 -10.83 -16.14 0.23
CA THR A 220 -11.17 -17.55 0.50
C THR A 220 -11.58 -18.33 -0.74
N GLU A 221 -12.25 -17.69 -1.72
CA GLU A 221 -12.62 -18.30 -2.99
C GLU A 221 -11.41 -18.42 -3.92
N VAL A 222 -10.67 -17.31 -4.11
CA VAL A 222 -9.51 -17.29 -5.03
C VAL A 222 -8.43 -18.31 -4.60
N PHE A 223 -8.26 -18.52 -3.29
CA PHE A 223 -7.28 -19.49 -2.77
C PHE A 223 -7.84 -20.90 -2.59
N GLY A 224 -9.10 -21.05 -2.22
CA GLY A 224 -9.70 -22.34 -1.87
C GLY A 224 -10.41 -23.04 -3.03
N ALA A 225 -11.00 -22.28 -3.94
CA ALA A 225 -11.78 -22.79 -5.07
C ALA A 225 -11.64 -21.84 -6.30
N PRO A 226 -10.42 -21.66 -6.82
CA PRO A 226 -10.21 -20.78 -7.99
C PRO A 226 -10.98 -21.27 -9.20
N LYS A 227 -11.61 -20.33 -9.94
CA LYS A 227 -12.44 -20.61 -11.11
C LYS A 227 -11.61 -20.76 -12.39
N ASP A 228 -10.46 -20.08 -12.47
CA ASP A 228 -9.52 -20.14 -13.59
C ASP A 228 -8.38 -21.10 -13.29
N SER A 229 -8.04 -22.00 -14.21
CA SER A 229 -6.96 -22.98 -14.04
C SER A 229 -5.62 -22.32 -13.82
N ARG A 230 -5.36 -21.16 -14.42
CA ARG A 230 -4.12 -20.40 -14.25
C ARG A 230 -4.00 -19.86 -12.82
N THR A 231 -5.13 -19.43 -12.22
CA THR A 231 -5.18 -19.05 -10.80
C THR A 231 -4.89 -20.26 -9.92
N ALA A 232 -5.51 -21.40 -10.21
CA ALA A 232 -5.30 -22.64 -9.48
C ALA A 232 -3.83 -23.09 -9.50
N ASP A 233 -3.18 -23.03 -10.66
CA ASP A 233 -1.77 -23.38 -10.79
C ASP A 233 -0.85 -22.40 -10.05
N TYR A 234 -1.16 -21.10 -10.11
CA TYR A 234 -0.38 -20.09 -9.41
C TYR A 234 -0.47 -20.23 -7.88
N VAL A 235 -1.68 -20.37 -7.36
CA VAL A 235 -1.93 -20.55 -5.92
C VAL A 235 -1.33 -21.85 -5.39
N ALA A 236 -1.35 -22.92 -6.19
CA ALA A 236 -0.73 -24.20 -5.85
C ALA A 236 0.80 -24.23 -6.00
N GLY A 237 1.43 -23.12 -6.42
CA GLY A 237 2.89 -23.07 -6.64
C GLY A 237 3.37 -23.83 -7.86
N ARG A 238 2.49 -24.20 -8.79
CA ARG A 238 2.82 -24.91 -10.04
C ARG A 238 3.13 -23.98 -11.21
N PHE A 239 3.33 -22.72 -10.92
CA PHE A 239 3.60 -21.70 -11.93
C PHE A 239 5.12 -21.51 -12.09
N GLY A 240 5.66 -21.91 -13.25
CA GLY A 240 7.07 -21.81 -13.61
C GLY A 240 7.26 -22.10 -15.08
#